data_9ff561b9a86efba565513bc0ffc84311
#
_entry.id   9ff561b9a86efba565513bc0ffc84311
#
_cell.length_a   1.000
_cell.length_b   1.000
_cell.length_c   1.000
_cell.angle_alpha   90.00
_cell.angle_beta   90.00
_cell.angle_gamma   90.00
#
_symmetry.space_group_name_H-M   'P 1'
#
loop_
_entity.id
_entity.type
_entity.pdbx_description
1 polymer ?
#
loop_
_entity_poly.entity_id
_entity_poly.type
_entity_poly.pdbx_seq_one_letter_code
_entity_poly.pdbx_strand_id
1 'polypeptide(L)'
;MKMSDLKKVIPIMKACIFESKIMEEYGEIHFLKDSICTFNDECIVQYPCKTNVNQEFSVNFSSFEKVFGKLDDDATFTIVNNKLLIKSGSAKIKLVLRPFNLSSIKDKIKSIYSPKHKLKNPYHFNLFHALEICSTAIVPFGSLSQPFNSYLYYKDTYMIGCSMFKAVRKQLKIDDEEIQPFIISGDSATVLTKTWSALADFSELSIKYEIDKNALCFNFYDIIFISISNSYGIVKYPIEKINELFSINGEKITYPNRQSLLGIIERISLFPKEFEDTTERVFQEFDEKGIKFFSKNSTGSIKERCRLKQKISNGCFSFQYKDFKVILDKFLTDDKTPILTKLHDEKGSSSFIFGNDKCKYIISATREELE
;
A
#
# COMPACT_ATOMS: atom_id res chain seq x y z
N MET A 1 -24.43 -21.42 1.88
CA MET A 1 -23.11 -20.84 2.22
C MET A 1 -22.44 -21.74 3.23
N LYS A 2 -21.22 -22.20 2.95
CA LYS A 2 -20.46 -23.06 3.89
C LYS A 2 -19.63 -22.19 4.82
N MET A 3 -19.61 -22.51 6.11
CA MET A 3 -18.80 -21.75 7.10
C MET A 3 -17.31 -21.81 6.79
N SER A 4 -16.81 -22.93 6.28
CA SER A 4 -15.43 -23.09 5.84
C SER A 4 -15.01 -22.05 4.78
N ASP A 5 -15.92 -21.74 3.86
CA ASP A 5 -15.66 -20.77 2.80
C ASP A 5 -15.67 -19.34 3.36
N LEU A 6 -16.61 -19.04 4.25
CA LEU A 6 -16.65 -17.76 4.93
C LEU A 6 -15.41 -17.50 5.79
N LYS A 7 -14.90 -18.51 6.50
CA LYS A 7 -13.67 -18.37 7.31
C LYS A 7 -12.46 -17.93 6.49
N LYS A 8 -12.42 -18.31 5.22
CA LYS A 8 -11.38 -17.85 4.28
C LYS A 8 -11.61 -16.43 3.76
N VAL A 9 -12.87 -16.06 3.56
CA VAL A 9 -13.27 -14.81 2.90
C VAL A 9 -13.32 -13.61 3.86
N ILE A 10 -13.73 -13.82 5.11
CA ILE A 10 -13.87 -12.73 6.09
C ILE A 10 -12.56 -11.92 6.29
N PRO A 11 -11.37 -12.54 6.43
CA PRO A 11 -10.12 -11.77 6.53
C PRO A 11 -9.85 -10.89 5.30
N ILE A 12 -10.26 -11.35 4.12
CA ILE A 12 -10.13 -10.58 2.86
C ILE A 12 -11.11 -9.40 2.86
N MET A 13 -12.35 -9.63 3.27
CA MET A 13 -13.37 -8.58 3.39
C MET A 13 -12.94 -7.48 4.37
N LYS A 14 -12.23 -7.84 5.44
CA LYS A 14 -11.69 -6.91 6.43
C LYS A 14 -10.77 -5.85 5.82
N ALA A 15 -10.06 -6.18 4.76
CA ALA A 15 -9.12 -5.26 4.12
C ALA A 15 -9.79 -3.98 3.60
N CYS A 16 -11.08 -4.05 3.22
CA CYS A 16 -11.86 -2.94 2.69
C CYS A 16 -12.68 -2.20 3.75
N ILE A 17 -12.69 -2.68 4.99
CA ILE A 17 -13.46 -2.06 6.08
C ILE A 17 -12.77 -0.79 6.55
N PHE A 18 -13.55 0.28 6.64
CA PHE A 18 -13.13 1.56 7.16
C PHE A 18 -14.15 2.07 8.17
N GLU A 19 -13.74 2.28 9.42
CA GLU A 19 -14.61 2.86 10.44
C GLU A 19 -14.73 4.38 10.23
N SER A 20 -15.85 4.80 9.67
CA SER A 20 -16.19 6.21 9.47
C SER A 20 -17.35 6.61 10.39
N LYS A 21 -17.25 7.79 11.01
CA LYS A 21 -18.35 8.38 11.78
C LYS A 21 -19.43 9.01 10.90
N ILE A 22 -19.12 9.26 9.64
CA ILE A 22 -20.00 9.94 8.67
C ILE A 22 -20.70 8.91 7.78
N MET A 23 -19.96 7.89 7.35
CA MET A 23 -20.43 6.84 6.43
C MET A 23 -20.34 5.49 7.17
N GLU A 24 -21.35 5.21 8.00
CA GLU A 24 -21.37 4.00 8.84
C GLU A 24 -21.32 2.71 8.01
N GLU A 25 -21.85 2.73 6.78
CA GLU A 25 -21.84 1.60 5.86
C GLU A 25 -20.47 1.09 5.48
N TYR A 26 -19.40 1.91 5.58
CA TYR A 26 -18.02 1.48 5.34
C TYR A 26 -17.46 0.57 6.44
N GLY A 27 -18.10 0.57 7.60
CA GLY A 27 -17.81 -0.33 8.70
C GLY A 27 -18.67 -1.62 8.69
N GLU A 28 -19.38 -1.90 7.59
CA GLU A 28 -20.35 -2.99 7.53
C GLU A 28 -19.95 -4.07 6.53
N ILE A 29 -20.35 -5.30 6.80
CA ILE A 29 -20.37 -6.39 5.83
C ILE A 29 -21.79 -6.57 5.32
N HIS A 30 -21.93 -6.69 4.00
CA HIS A 30 -23.19 -6.70 3.29
C HIS A 30 -23.44 -8.07 2.69
N PHE A 31 -24.58 -8.66 3.03
CA PHE A 31 -25.03 -9.96 2.53
C PHE A 31 -26.08 -9.75 1.48
N LEU A 32 -25.71 -9.98 0.22
CA LEU A 32 -26.60 -9.96 -0.92
C LEU A 32 -27.12 -11.36 -1.20
N LYS A 33 -28.09 -11.48 -2.10
CA LYS A 33 -28.65 -12.79 -2.48
C LYS A 33 -27.57 -13.75 -3.02
N ASP A 34 -26.70 -13.24 -3.87
CA ASP A 34 -25.72 -14.03 -4.60
C ASP A 34 -24.26 -13.64 -4.29
N SER A 35 -24.03 -12.85 -3.26
CA SER A 35 -22.67 -12.47 -2.86
C SER A 35 -22.62 -11.84 -1.46
N ILE A 36 -21.40 -11.74 -0.94
CA ILE A 36 -21.07 -10.94 0.23
C ILE A 36 -20.10 -9.85 -0.25
N CYS A 37 -20.25 -8.63 0.27
CA CYS A 37 -19.33 -7.55 -0.09
C CYS A 37 -19.04 -6.61 1.10
N THR A 38 -17.92 -5.92 0.96
CA THR A 38 -17.53 -4.76 1.76
C THR A 38 -17.06 -3.67 0.80
N PHE A 39 -17.22 -2.42 1.17
CA PHE A 39 -16.84 -1.30 0.33
C PHE A 39 -16.49 -0.05 1.13
N ASN A 40 -15.77 0.85 0.50
CA ASN A 40 -15.55 2.22 0.94
C ASN A 40 -15.58 3.15 -0.28
N ASP A 41 -15.19 4.42 -0.12
CA ASP A 41 -15.16 5.39 -1.23
C ASP A 41 -14.28 4.97 -2.39
N GLU A 42 -13.24 4.20 -2.14
CA GLU A 42 -12.17 3.90 -3.07
C GLU A 42 -12.27 2.52 -3.71
N CYS A 43 -12.87 1.56 -3.01
CA CYS A 43 -12.91 0.18 -3.50
C CYS A 43 -14.07 -0.65 -2.97
N ILE A 44 -14.34 -1.73 -3.71
CA ILE A 44 -15.30 -2.78 -3.35
C ILE A 44 -14.56 -4.12 -3.37
N VAL A 45 -14.79 -4.95 -2.34
CA VAL A 45 -14.40 -6.36 -2.33
C VAL A 45 -15.67 -7.19 -2.27
N GLN A 46 -15.86 -8.06 -3.27
CA GLN A 46 -17.04 -8.91 -3.38
C GLN A 46 -16.64 -10.38 -3.50
N TYR A 47 -17.33 -11.23 -2.78
CA TYR A 47 -17.23 -12.70 -2.91
C TYR A 47 -18.57 -13.25 -3.38
N PRO A 48 -18.66 -13.77 -4.63
CA PRO A 48 -19.85 -14.43 -5.12
C PRO A 48 -20.14 -15.72 -4.34
N CYS A 49 -21.27 -15.77 -3.70
CA CYS A 49 -21.75 -16.97 -3.01
C CYS A 49 -23.25 -16.90 -2.81
N LYS A 50 -23.93 -18.06 -2.89
CA LYS A 50 -25.36 -18.12 -2.52
C LYS A 50 -25.48 -18.03 -1.01
N THR A 51 -25.97 -16.91 -0.52
CA THR A 51 -26.11 -16.66 0.93
C THR A 51 -27.27 -17.42 1.58
N ASN A 52 -28.22 -17.92 0.77
CA ASN A 52 -29.45 -18.59 1.21
C ASN A 52 -30.29 -17.74 2.17
N VAL A 53 -30.17 -16.41 2.09
CA VAL A 53 -30.98 -15.49 2.87
C VAL A 53 -32.17 -15.02 2.05
N ASN A 54 -33.32 -14.87 2.71
CA ASN A 54 -34.57 -14.45 2.07
C ASN A 54 -34.59 -12.96 1.72
N GLN A 55 -33.73 -12.17 2.36
CA GLN A 55 -33.58 -10.74 2.12
C GLN A 55 -32.12 -10.32 2.27
N GLU A 56 -31.76 -9.28 1.57
CA GLU A 56 -30.43 -8.67 1.67
C GLU A 56 -30.33 -7.87 2.99
N PHE A 57 -29.17 -7.89 3.60
CA PHE A 57 -28.95 -7.22 4.89
C PHE A 57 -27.48 -6.84 5.08
N SER A 58 -27.24 -5.94 6.02
CA SER A 58 -25.90 -5.64 6.50
C SER A 58 -25.81 -5.74 8.02
N VAL A 59 -24.59 -5.98 8.50
CA VAL A 59 -24.23 -5.98 9.90
C VAL A 59 -22.89 -5.28 10.11
N ASN A 60 -22.72 -4.70 11.29
CA ASN A 60 -21.43 -4.12 11.65
C ASN A 60 -20.32 -5.20 11.58
N PHE A 61 -19.27 -4.95 10.81
CA PHE A 61 -18.21 -5.92 10.55
C PHE A 61 -17.48 -6.32 11.83
N SER A 62 -17.08 -5.35 12.66
CA SER A 62 -16.34 -5.61 13.89
C SER A 62 -17.12 -6.51 14.85
N SER A 63 -18.43 -6.28 14.98
CA SER A 63 -19.30 -7.12 15.79
C SER A 63 -19.47 -8.53 15.19
N PHE A 64 -19.59 -8.62 13.87
CA PHE A 64 -19.69 -9.89 13.16
C PHE A 64 -18.40 -10.69 13.27
N GLU A 65 -17.24 -10.09 13.05
CA GLU A 65 -15.92 -10.73 13.12
C GLU A 65 -15.64 -11.34 14.50
N LYS A 66 -15.94 -10.60 15.59
CA LYS A 66 -15.76 -11.07 16.97
C LYS A 66 -16.54 -12.35 17.27
N VAL A 67 -17.73 -12.46 16.69
CA VAL A 67 -18.58 -13.63 16.84
C VAL A 67 -18.12 -14.75 15.90
N PHE A 68 -17.87 -14.39 14.65
CA PHE A 68 -17.61 -15.31 13.54
C PHE A 68 -16.42 -16.24 13.81
N GLY A 69 -15.34 -15.73 14.37
CA GLY A 69 -14.14 -16.52 14.70
C GLY A 69 -14.37 -17.61 15.77
N LYS A 70 -15.55 -17.59 16.44
CA LYS A 70 -15.94 -18.53 17.51
C LYS A 70 -17.05 -19.49 17.10
N LEU A 71 -17.50 -19.44 15.83
CA LEU A 71 -18.59 -20.28 15.33
C LEU A 71 -18.09 -21.66 14.91
N ASP A 72 -18.90 -22.66 15.16
CA ASP A 72 -18.72 -24.02 14.64
C ASP A 72 -19.04 -24.07 13.13
N ASP A 73 -18.58 -25.11 12.45
CA ASP A 73 -18.77 -25.24 11.00
C ASP A 73 -20.22 -25.52 10.58
N ASP A 74 -21.06 -25.93 11.51
CA ASP A 74 -22.50 -26.17 11.34
C ASP A 74 -23.38 -24.96 11.70
N ALA A 75 -22.77 -23.81 12.01
CA ALA A 75 -23.52 -22.60 12.39
C ALA A 75 -24.54 -22.20 11.31
N THR A 76 -25.72 -21.81 11.76
CA THR A 76 -26.84 -21.39 10.89
C THR A 76 -27.20 -19.94 11.09
N PHE A 77 -27.59 -19.28 10.02
CA PHE A 77 -27.94 -17.88 9.96
C PHE A 77 -29.40 -17.72 9.60
N THR A 78 -30.18 -17.00 10.42
CA THR A 78 -31.59 -16.68 10.15
C THR A 78 -31.89 -15.24 10.52
N ILE A 79 -32.79 -14.60 9.76
CA ILE A 79 -33.24 -13.24 10.07
C ILE A 79 -34.57 -13.31 10.81
N VAL A 80 -34.61 -12.71 11.99
CA VAL A 80 -35.81 -12.66 12.85
C VAL A 80 -35.93 -11.28 13.49
N ASN A 81 -37.05 -10.58 13.29
CA ASN A 81 -37.34 -9.28 13.90
C ASN A 81 -36.19 -8.25 13.73
N ASN A 82 -35.74 -8.07 12.50
CA ASN A 82 -34.64 -7.15 12.14
C ASN A 82 -33.30 -7.45 12.86
N LYS A 83 -33.06 -8.72 13.16
CA LYS A 83 -31.80 -9.20 13.77
C LYS A 83 -31.31 -10.43 13.02
N LEU A 84 -30.02 -10.53 12.83
CA LEU A 84 -29.36 -11.76 12.40
C LEU A 84 -29.22 -12.67 13.61
N LEU A 85 -29.96 -13.78 13.61
CA LEU A 85 -29.84 -14.83 14.60
C LEU A 85 -28.85 -15.88 14.08
N ILE A 86 -27.77 -16.07 14.82
CA ILE A 86 -26.74 -17.09 14.55
C ILE A 86 -26.88 -18.16 15.62
N LYS A 87 -27.04 -19.41 15.18
CA LYS A 87 -27.01 -20.58 16.05
C LYS A 87 -25.74 -21.39 15.76
N SER A 88 -24.96 -21.72 16.80
CA SER A 88 -23.75 -22.52 16.74
C SER A 88 -23.71 -23.41 17.99
N GLY A 89 -23.92 -24.70 17.81
CA GLY A 89 -24.14 -25.62 18.93
C GLY A 89 -25.28 -25.17 19.84
N SER A 90 -25.01 -24.97 21.12
CA SER A 90 -25.98 -24.45 22.10
C SER A 90 -26.09 -22.91 22.11
N ALA A 91 -25.17 -22.22 21.47
CA ALA A 91 -25.12 -20.76 21.47
C ALA A 91 -26.15 -20.13 20.52
N LYS A 92 -26.79 -19.05 20.97
CA LYS A 92 -27.72 -18.23 20.20
C LYS A 92 -27.24 -16.78 20.24
N ILE A 93 -26.77 -16.25 19.14
CA ILE A 93 -26.20 -14.89 19.03
C ILE A 93 -27.15 -14.06 18.18
N LYS A 94 -27.36 -12.81 18.58
CA LYS A 94 -28.22 -11.87 17.86
C LYS A 94 -27.40 -10.62 17.51
N LEU A 95 -27.27 -10.32 16.21
CA LEU A 95 -26.70 -9.08 15.72
C LEU A 95 -27.80 -8.19 15.14
N VAL A 96 -27.71 -6.90 15.39
CA VAL A 96 -28.65 -5.92 14.83
C VAL A 96 -28.36 -5.73 13.36
N LEU A 97 -29.42 -5.84 12.54
CA LEU A 97 -29.31 -5.51 11.11
C LEU A 97 -29.30 -3.98 10.94
N ARG A 98 -28.56 -3.54 9.94
CA ARG A 98 -28.51 -2.15 9.53
C ARG A 98 -29.39 -1.92 8.29
N PRO A 99 -30.00 -0.74 8.14
CA PRO A 99 -30.69 -0.36 6.91
C PRO A 99 -29.69 -0.33 5.75
N PHE A 100 -30.11 -0.84 4.58
CA PHE A 100 -29.17 -1.04 3.50
C PHE A 100 -29.78 -0.61 2.14
N ASN A 101 -29.08 0.31 1.45
CA ASN A 101 -29.42 0.70 0.10
C ASN A 101 -28.17 0.65 -0.81
N LEU A 102 -28.03 -0.45 -1.51
CA LEU A 102 -26.89 -0.72 -2.41
C LEU A 102 -27.16 -0.44 -3.89
N SER A 103 -28.22 0.24 -4.25
CA SER A 103 -28.58 0.37 -5.67
C SER A 103 -27.42 0.85 -6.54
N SER A 104 -26.74 1.94 -6.14
CA SER A 104 -25.60 2.51 -6.88
C SER A 104 -24.39 1.58 -6.98
N ILE A 105 -24.13 0.77 -5.94
CA ILE A 105 -23.00 -0.16 -5.90
C ILE A 105 -23.31 -1.41 -6.70
N LYS A 106 -24.55 -1.92 -6.63
CA LYS A 106 -24.98 -3.06 -7.46
C LYS A 106 -24.83 -2.77 -8.94
N ASP A 107 -25.12 -1.55 -9.38
CA ASP A 107 -24.98 -1.18 -10.77
C ASP A 107 -23.50 -1.11 -11.20
N LYS A 108 -22.62 -0.60 -10.34
CA LYS A 108 -21.17 -0.62 -10.59
C LYS A 108 -20.63 -2.06 -10.63
N ILE A 109 -21.01 -2.92 -9.68
CA ILE A 109 -20.61 -4.33 -9.67
C ILE A 109 -21.08 -5.04 -10.94
N LYS A 110 -22.32 -4.84 -11.37
CA LYS A 110 -22.86 -5.47 -12.59
C LYS A 110 -22.14 -5.04 -13.87
N SER A 111 -21.74 -3.77 -13.97
CA SER A 111 -21.09 -3.24 -15.18
C SER A 111 -19.69 -3.78 -15.41
N ILE A 112 -18.99 -4.24 -14.35
CA ILE A 112 -17.57 -4.65 -14.39
C ILE A 112 -17.39 -6.16 -14.15
N TYR A 113 -18.48 -6.91 -14.08
CA TYR A 113 -18.52 -8.32 -13.62
C TYR A 113 -17.75 -9.33 -14.48
N SER A 114 -17.29 -9.00 -15.66
CA SER A 114 -16.64 -9.95 -16.58
C SER A 114 -15.27 -9.44 -17.05
N PRO A 115 -14.24 -9.43 -16.20
CA PRO A 115 -12.91 -9.04 -16.66
C PRO A 115 -12.41 -10.01 -17.73
N LYS A 116 -11.94 -9.46 -18.85
CA LYS A 116 -11.60 -10.19 -20.08
C LYS A 116 -10.13 -10.59 -20.13
N HIS A 117 -9.27 -9.79 -19.53
CA HIS A 117 -7.83 -9.97 -19.62
C HIS A 117 -7.33 -10.88 -18.51
N LYS A 118 -6.51 -11.86 -18.87
CA LYS A 118 -5.91 -12.79 -17.91
C LYS A 118 -4.46 -12.39 -17.63
N LEU A 119 -4.14 -12.14 -16.37
CA LEU A 119 -2.77 -11.92 -15.94
C LEU A 119 -2.09 -13.28 -15.73
N LYS A 120 -1.05 -13.57 -16.53
CA LYS A 120 -0.31 -14.83 -16.45
C LYS A 120 0.60 -14.87 -15.21
N ASN A 121 0.73 -16.05 -14.59
CA ASN A 121 1.76 -16.31 -13.59
C ASN A 121 3.15 -16.32 -14.27
N PRO A 122 4.23 -15.64 -13.81
CA PRO A 122 4.41 -15.04 -12.47
C PRO A 122 4.17 -13.51 -12.38
N TYR A 123 3.52 -12.89 -13.37
CA TYR A 123 3.42 -11.43 -13.48
C TYR A 123 2.60 -10.78 -12.36
N HIS A 124 1.67 -11.53 -11.79
CA HIS A 124 0.90 -11.03 -10.64
C HIS A 124 1.79 -10.75 -9.42
N PHE A 125 2.79 -11.58 -9.11
CA PHE A 125 3.75 -11.28 -8.04
C PHE A 125 4.48 -9.98 -8.27
N ASN A 126 4.90 -9.71 -9.51
CA ASN A 126 5.57 -8.46 -9.86
C ASN A 126 4.63 -7.25 -9.69
N LEU A 127 3.36 -7.39 -10.07
CA LEU A 127 2.37 -6.32 -9.92
C LEU A 127 2.12 -6.00 -8.43
N PHE A 128 1.82 -7.02 -7.60
CA PHE A 128 1.52 -6.79 -6.18
C PHE A 128 2.74 -6.29 -5.40
N HIS A 129 3.90 -6.83 -5.69
CA HIS A 129 5.15 -6.34 -5.13
C HIS A 129 5.44 -4.88 -5.56
N ALA A 130 5.14 -4.52 -6.80
CA ALA A 130 5.28 -3.14 -7.25
C ALA A 130 4.27 -2.20 -6.58
N LEU A 131 3.01 -2.63 -6.42
CA LEU A 131 2.01 -1.88 -5.66
C LEU A 131 2.47 -1.66 -4.21
N GLU A 132 2.95 -2.70 -3.54
CA GLU A 132 3.44 -2.60 -2.16
C GLU A 132 4.62 -1.63 -2.03
N ILE A 133 5.64 -1.78 -2.87
CA ILE A 133 6.83 -0.92 -2.84
C ILE A 133 6.47 0.52 -3.20
N CYS A 134 5.73 0.75 -4.28
CA CYS A 134 5.40 2.10 -4.71
C CYS A 134 4.43 2.82 -3.76
N SER A 135 3.58 2.08 -3.04
CA SER A 135 2.71 2.64 -2.00
C SER A 135 3.49 3.26 -0.83
N THR A 136 4.75 2.88 -0.62
CA THR A 136 5.59 3.50 0.42
C THR A 136 5.96 4.96 0.12
N ALA A 137 5.84 5.40 -1.13
CA ALA A 137 6.20 6.75 -1.55
C ALA A 137 5.00 7.71 -1.63
N ILE A 138 3.79 7.24 -1.48
CA ILE A 138 2.59 8.08 -1.50
C ILE A 138 2.18 8.52 -0.09
N VAL A 139 1.25 9.46 -0.01
CA VAL A 139 0.66 9.95 1.24
C VAL A 139 -0.83 9.60 1.28
N PRO A 140 -1.44 9.49 2.46
CA PRO A 140 -2.88 9.27 2.59
C PRO A 140 -3.68 10.35 1.86
N PHE A 141 -4.82 9.96 1.29
CA PHE A 141 -5.76 10.90 0.69
C PHE A 141 -6.26 11.91 1.74
N GLY A 142 -6.47 13.16 1.33
CA GLY A 142 -6.92 14.23 2.24
C GLY A 142 -5.78 14.96 2.97
N SER A 143 -4.51 14.57 2.78
CA SER A 143 -3.40 15.43 3.18
C SER A 143 -3.40 16.72 2.34
N LEU A 144 -2.84 17.81 2.85
CA LEU A 144 -2.71 19.11 2.14
C LEU A 144 -1.80 19.05 0.90
N SER A 145 -1.43 17.87 0.48
CA SER A 145 -0.58 17.60 -0.67
C SER A 145 -1.36 17.64 -2.00
N GLN A 146 -0.62 17.72 -3.09
CA GLN A 146 -1.23 17.60 -4.44
C GLN A 146 -1.92 16.24 -4.58
N PRO A 147 -3.10 16.17 -5.23
CA PRO A 147 -3.88 14.92 -5.34
C PRO A 147 -3.10 13.73 -5.86
N PHE A 148 -2.20 13.91 -6.84
CA PHE A 148 -1.39 12.83 -7.39
C PHE A 148 -0.48 12.14 -6.36
N ASN A 149 -0.13 12.80 -5.25
CA ASN A 149 0.69 12.23 -4.18
C ASN A 149 0.01 11.08 -3.42
N SER A 150 -1.30 10.90 -3.60
CA SER A 150 -2.08 9.82 -2.98
C SER A 150 -2.39 8.67 -3.95
N TYR A 151 -1.85 8.72 -5.16
CA TYR A 151 -2.12 7.73 -6.21
C TYR A 151 -0.84 7.08 -6.72
N LEU A 152 -0.97 5.82 -7.13
CA LEU A 152 0.02 5.11 -7.94
C LEU A 152 -0.36 5.20 -9.40
N TYR A 153 0.66 5.31 -10.25
CA TYR A 153 0.50 5.40 -11.69
C TYR A 153 1.26 4.28 -12.38
N TYR A 154 0.58 3.54 -13.25
CA TYR A 154 1.20 2.56 -14.13
C TYR A 154 1.21 3.06 -15.57
N LYS A 155 2.37 3.08 -16.19
CA LYS A 155 2.57 3.37 -17.63
C LYS A 155 3.92 2.84 -18.10
N ASP A 156 4.01 2.46 -19.37
CA ASP A 156 5.24 2.08 -20.05
C ASP A 156 6.07 1.06 -19.27
N THR A 157 5.42 0.02 -18.76
CA THR A 157 6.00 -1.04 -17.91
C THR A 157 6.48 -0.62 -16.52
N TYR A 158 6.22 0.59 -16.09
CA TYR A 158 6.59 1.07 -14.76
C TYR A 158 5.39 1.37 -13.87
N MET A 159 5.45 0.91 -12.63
CA MET A 159 4.62 1.42 -11.53
C MET A 159 5.38 2.53 -10.82
N ILE A 160 4.71 3.64 -10.56
CA ILE A 160 5.29 4.83 -9.95
C ILE A 160 4.42 5.30 -8.79
N GLY A 161 5.03 5.61 -7.66
CA GLY A 161 4.44 6.34 -6.56
C GLY A 161 5.33 7.52 -6.19
N CYS A 162 4.76 8.65 -5.81
CA CYS A 162 5.53 9.81 -5.39
C CYS A 162 4.79 10.68 -4.38
N SER A 163 5.57 11.44 -3.63
CA SER A 163 5.12 12.54 -2.78
C SER A 163 6.11 13.70 -2.89
N MET A 164 5.95 14.74 -2.08
CA MET A 164 6.88 15.88 -2.08
C MET A 164 8.33 15.50 -1.76
N PHE A 165 8.55 14.45 -0.95
CA PHE A 165 9.86 14.13 -0.38
C PHE A 165 10.42 12.80 -0.87
N LYS A 166 9.68 12.02 -1.62
CA LYS A 166 10.08 10.69 -2.07
C LYS A 166 9.38 10.27 -3.35
N ALA A 167 10.08 9.45 -4.14
CA ALA A 167 9.51 8.81 -5.31
C ALA A 167 10.04 7.39 -5.46
N VAL A 168 9.19 6.51 -5.94
CA VAL A 168 9.55 5.12 -6.26
C VAL A 168 9.09 4.79 -7.66
N ARG A 169 9.96 4.13 -8.42
CA ARG A 169 9.65 3.55 -9.73
C ARG A 169 10.09 2.11 -9.77
N LYS A 170 9.15 1.20 -10.04
CA LYS A 170 9.38 -0.23 -10.19
C LYS A 170 9.00 -0.69 -11.57
N GLN A 171 9.94 -1.32 -12.29
CA GLN A 171 9.65 -1.96 -13.56
C GLN A 171 8.85 -3.24 -13.35
N LEU A 172 7.76 -3.36 -14.10
CA LEU A 172 6.96 -4.56 -14.21
C LEU A 172 7.37 -5.30 -15.48
N LYS A 173 7.81 -6.53 -15.32
CA LYS A 173 7.96 -7.43 -16.47
C LYS A 173 6.60 -8.09 -16.71
N ILE A 174 5.84 -7.57 -17.64
CA ILE A 174 4.60 -8.17 -18.11
C ILE A 174 4.83 -8.44 -19.59
N ASP A 175 5.18 -9.70 -19.93
CA ASP A 175 5.34 -10.10 -21.31
C ASP A 175 3.95 -10.42 -21.89
N ASP A 176 3.70 -10.06 -23.11
CA ASP A 176 2.65 -10.48 -24.03
C ASP A 176 1.32 -9.69 -24.10
N GLU A 177 0.96 -8.84 -23.15
CA GLU A 177 -0.20 -7.97 -23.35
C GLU A 177 0.12 -6.57 -22.82
N GLU A 178 -0.12 -5.55 -23.62
CA GLU A 178 -0.03 -4.16 -23.20
C GLU A 178 -1.11 -3.88 -22.15
N ILE A 179 -0.75 -4.00 -20.88
CA ILE A 179 -1.62 -3.45 -19.83
C ILE A 179 -1.72 -1.94 -20.09
N GLN A 180 -2.93 -1.48 -20.33
CA GLN A 180 -3.18 -0.05 -20.53
C GLN A 180 -2.76 0.75 -19.29
N PRO A 181 -2.32 2.00 -19.46
CA PRO A 181 -2.00 2.87 -18.34
C PRO A 181 -3.19 3.01 -17.39
N PHE A 182 -2.93 2.96 -16.09
CA PHE A 182 -3.97 3.15 -15.08
C PHE A 182 -3.44 3.90 -13.86
N ILE A 183 -4.38 4.46 -13.10
CA ILE A 183 -4.14 5.08 -11.80
C ILE A 183 -4.92 4.29 -10.75
N ILE A 184 -4.30 4.04 -9.60
CA ILE A 184 -4.96 3.43 -8.45
C ILE A 184 -4.63 4.25 -7.20
N SER A 185 -5.64 4.53 -6.36
CA SER A 185 -5.41 5.21 -5.10
C SER A 185 -4.57 4.35 -4.14
N GLY A 186 -3.88 4.99 -3.22
CA GLY A 186 -3.09 4.31 -2.21
C GLY A 186 -3.92 3.40 -1.31
N ASP A 187 -5.13 3.83 -0.99
CA ASP A 187 -6.06 3.04 -0.18
C ASP A 187 -6.51 1.79 -0.94
N SER A 188 -6.92 1.93 -2.20
CA SER A 188 -7.25 0.79 -3.07
C SER A 188 -6.05 -0.15 -3.25
N ALA A 189 -4.85 0.37 -3.48
CA ALA A 189 -3.64 -0.43 -3.61
C ALA A 189 -3.33 -1.21 -2.32
N THR A 190 -3.55 -0.57 -1.16
CA THR A 190 -3.38 -1.21 0.15
C THR A 190 -4.40 -2.34 0.37
N VAL A 191 -5.66 -2.11 0.04
CA VAL A 191 -6.70 -3.16 0.12
C VAL A 191 -6.38 -4.30 -0.83
N LEU A 192 -5.99 -3.99 -2.06
CA LEU A 192 -5.64 -4.97 -3.08
C LEU A 192 -4.45 -5.84 -2.65
N THR A 193 -3.39 -5.25 -2.10
CA THR A 193 -2.21 -6.00 -1.63
C THR A 193 -2.53 -6.85 -0.41
N LYS A 194 -3.37 -6.38 0.53
CA LYS A 194 -3.85 -7.17 1.66
C LYS A 194 -4.72 -8.34 1.21
N THR A 195 -5.63 -8.12 0.25
CA THR A 195 -6.44 -9.15 -0.37
C THR A 195 -5.56 -10.23 -1.00
N TRP A 196 -4.56 -9.80 -1.77
CA TRP A 196 -3.57 -10.69 -2.36
C TRP A 196 -2.80 -11.50 -1.30
N SER A 197 -2.27 -10.84 -0.28
CA SER A 197 -1.50 -11.52 0.78
C SER A 197 -2.34 -12.57 1.52
N ALA A 198 -3.64 -12.31 1.72
CA ALA A 198 -4.56 -13.28 2.33
C ALA A 198 -4.87 -14.48 1.40
N LEU A 199 -4.63 -14.34 0.10
CA LEU A 199 -4.82 -15.39 -0.90
C LEU A 199 -3.51 -16.11 -1.30
N ALA A 200 -2.36 -15.65 -0.82
CA ALA A 200 -1.04 -16.14 -1.25
C ALA A 200 -0.78 -17.64 -0.99
N ASP A 201 -1.55 -18.25 -0.10
CA ASP A 201 -1.50 -19.70 0.16
C ASP A 201 -2.16 -20.57 -0.96
N PHE A 202 -2.77 -19.94 -1.95
CA PHE A 202 -3.38 -20.62 -3.07
C PHE A 202 -2.39 -20.74 -4.24
N SER A 203 -1.88 -21.93 -4.49
CA SER A 203 -0.78 -22.21 -5.43
C SER A 203 -1.10 -21.97 -6.92
N GLU A 204 -2.36 -21.81 -7.29
CA GLU A 204 -2.79 -21.63 -8.69
C GLU A 204 -3.76 -20.46 -8.86
N LEU A 205 -3.27 -19.21 -8.67
CA LEU A 205 -4.10 -18.05 -8.88
C LEU A 205 -4.26 -17.71 -10.37
N SER A 206 -5.48 -17.78 -10.86
CA SER A 206 -5.88 -17.14 -12.11
C SER A 206 -6.41 -15.75 -11.80
N ILE A 207 -5.68 -14.72 -12.20
CA ILE A 207 -6.11 -13.34 -12.04
C ILE A 207 -6.62 -12.84 -13.38
N LYS A 208 -7.83 -12.32 -13.39
CA LYS A 208 -8.38 -11.57 -14.51
C LYS A 208 -8.47 -10.11 -14.12
N TYR A 209 -8.25 -9.22 -15.07
CA TYR A 209 -8.38 -7.79 -14.85
C TYR A 209 -9.15 -7.12 -16.00
N GLU A 210 -9.76 -6.01 -15.68
CA GLU A 210 -10.38 -5.09 -16.63
C GLU A 210 -10.07 -3.66 -16.18
N ILE A 211 -9.72 -2.81 -17.12
CA ILE A 211 -9.50 -1.39 -16.90
C ILE A 211 -10.56 -0.65 -17.69
N ASP A 212 -11.45 0.01 -17.00
CA ASP A 212 -12.43 0.93 -17.59
C ASP A 212 -12.07 2.36 -17.18
N LYS A 213 -12.68 3.35 -17.87
CA LYS A 213 -12.48 4.79 -17.62
C LYS A 213 -12.65 5.19 -16.15
N ASN A 214 -13.43 4.43 -15.39
CA ASN A 214 -13.83 4.77 -14.02
C ASN A 214 -13.50 3.70 -12.98
N ALA A 215 -12.96 2.54 -13.37
CA ALA A 215 -12.68 1.48 -12.42
C ALA A 215 -11.60 0.52 -12.92
N LEU A 216 -10.86 -0.03 -11.98
CA LEU A 216 -9.91 -1.12 -12.18
C LEU A 216 -10.45 -2.34 -11.45
N CYS A 217 -10.73 -3.40 -12.17
CA CYS A 217 -11.28 -4.64 -11.62
C CYS A 217 -10.26 -5.77 -11.66
N PHE A 218 -10.10 -6.47 -10.55
CA PHE A 218 -9.36 -7.72 -10.46
C PHE A 218 -10.29 -8.85 -10.01
N ASN A 219 -10.19 -10.00 -10.64
CA ASN A 219 -10.87 -11.21 -10.22
C ASN A 219 -9.83 -12.24 -9.77
N PHE A 220 -9.88 -12.62 -8.51
CA PHE A 220 -9.04 -13.63 -7.88
C PHE A 220 -9.90 -14.86 -7.59
N TYR A 221 -9.91 -15.85 -8.47
CA TYR A 221 -10.91 -16.94 -8.42
C TYR A 221 -12.34 -16.41 -8.48
N ASP A 222 -13.01 -16.45 -7.33
CA ASP A 222 -14.36 -15.96 -7.15
C ASP A 222 -14.41 -14.60 -6.42
N ILE A 223 -13.27 -14.05 -6.00
CA ILE A 223 -13.22 -12.76 -5.30
C ILE A 223 -13.01 -11.66 -6.34
N ILE A 224 -13.91 -10.70 -6.33
CA ILE A 224 -13.86 -9.53 -7.20
C ILE A 224 -13.43 -8.32 -6.35
N PHE A 225 -12.31 -7.74 -6.71
CA PHE A 225 -11.86 -6.45 -6.20
C PHE A 225 -12.09 -5.39 -7.28
N ILE A 226 -12.72 -4.30 -6.90
CA ILE A 226 -12.97 -3.15 -7.78
C ILE A 226 -12.40 -1.90 -7.12
N SER A 227 -11.44 -1.26 -7.76
CA SER A 227 -11.03 0.10 -7.40
C SER A 227 -11.95 1.09 -8.11
N ILE A 228 -12.65 1.91 -7.34
CA ILE A 228 -13.57 2.93 -7.84
C ILE A 228 -12.76 4.21 -8.06
N SER A 229 -11.86 4.20 -9.02
CA SER A 229 -11.07 5.38 -9.31
C SER A 229 -11.74 6.24 -10.38
N ASN A 230 -12.50 7.22 -9.97
CA ASN A 230 -12.98 8.31 -10.85
C ASN A 230 -11.85 9.25 -11.30
N SER A 231 -10.62 8.95 -10.94
CA SER A 231 -9.51 9.91 -10.91
C SER A 231 -8.71 9.96 -12.20
N TYR A 232 -8.91 9.00 -13.11
CA TYR A 232 -8.09 8.92 -14.31
C TYR A 232 -8.14 10.18 -15.20
N GLY A 233 -9.28 10.88 -15.22
CA GLY A 233 -9.43 12.15 -15.93
C GLY A 233 -9.12 13.40 -15.08
N ILE A 234 -9.11 13.26 -13.76
CA ILE A 234 -9.02 14.38 -12.81
C ILE A 234 -7.57 14.57 -12.32
N VAL A 235 -6.85 13.48 -12.10
CA VAL A 235 -5.48 13.52 -11.58
C VAL A 235 -4.49 13.61 -12.73
N LYS A 236 -3.95 14.80 -12.95
CA LYS A 236 -2.80 14.99 -13.86
C LYS A 236 -1.53 14.54 -13.14
N TYR A 237 -1.11 13.32 -13.41
CA TYR A 237 0.12 12.77 -12.84
C TYR A 237 1.33 13.40 -13.56
N PRO A 238 2.29 14.02 -12.84
CA PRO A 238 3.40 14.76 -13.44
C PRO A 238 4.53 13.81 -13.92
N ILE A 239 4.19 12.88 -14.80
CA ILE A 239 5.06 11.77 -15.20
C ILE A 239 6.41 12.22 -15.78
N GLU A 240 6.43 13.28 -16.57
CA GLU A 240 7.64 13.81 -17.19
C GLU A 240 8.63 14.29 -16.13
N LYS A 241 8.17 15.14 -15.21
CA LYS A 241 9.00 15.62 -14.09
C LYS A 241 9.53 14.49 -13.21
N ILE A 242 8.70 13.49 -12.95
CA ILE A 242 9.11 12.31 -12.16
C ILE A 242 10.15 11.49 -12.91
N ASN A 243 10.00 11.30 -14.22
CA ASN A 243 10.99 10.59 -15.02
C ASN A 243 12.33 11.35 -15.10
N GLU A 244 12.30 12.68 -15.15
CA GLU A 244 13.49 13.52 -15.02
C GLU A 244 14.22 13.24 -13.71
N LEU A 245 13.54 13.23 -12.58
CA LEU A 245 14.11 12.87 -11.27
C LEU A 245 14.79 11.49 -11.28
N PHE A 246 14.18 10.50 -11.92
CA PHE A 246 14.79 9.16 -12.03
C PHE A 246 15.98 9.09 -12.97
N SER A 247 16.16 10.09 -13.81
CA SER A 247 17.29 10.19 -14.78
C SER A 247 18.46 10.99 -14.23
N ILE A 248 18.32 11.63 -13.08
CA ILE A 248 19.36 12.44 -12.45
C ILE A 248 20.62 11.58 -12.20
N ASN A 249 21.76 12.13 -12.53
CA ASN A 249 23.06 11.61 -12.16
C ASN A 249 23.52 12.23 -10.84
N GLY A 250 24.29 11.46 -10.06
CA GLY A 250 24.79 11.91 -8.77
C GLY A 250 26.10 11.21 -8.41
N GLU A 251 26.75 11.71 -7.36
CA GLU A 251 27.96 11.11 -6.80
C GLU A 251 27.62 9.72 -6.23
N LYS A 252 28.37 8.70 -6.63
CA LYS A 252 28.13 7.32 -6.17
C LYS A 252 28.64 7.16 -4.74
N ILE A 253 27.80 6.57 -3.89
CA ILE A 253 28.11 6.25 -2.52
C ILE A 253 27.91 4.75 -2.31
N THR A 254 28.87 4.12 -1.62
CA THR A 254 28.79 2.72 -1.22
C THR A 254 28.66 2.65 0.29
N TYR A 255 27.45 2.46 0.76
CA TYR A 255 27.15 2.22 2.17
C TYR A 255 27.54 0.79 2.59
N PRO A 256 27.67 0.54 3.91
CA PRO A 256 27.73 -0.83 4.41
C PRO A 256 26.47 -1.61 3.99
N ASN A 257 26.48 -2.92 4.31
CA ASN A 257 25.31 -3.75 4.03
C ASN A 257 24.07 -3.28 4.80
N ARG A 258 22.92 -3.80 4.39
CA ARG A 258 21.60 -3.45 4.93
C ARG A 258 21.55 -3.58 6.46
N GLN A 259 21.99 -4.71 7.01
CA GLN A 259 21.90 -4.98 8.47
C GLN A 259 22.69 -3.95 9.29
N SER A 260 23.92 -3.64 8.87
CA SER A 260 24.74 -2.63 9.55
C SER A 260 24.12 -1.25 9.49
N LEU A 261 23.60 -0.87 8.32
CA LEU A 261 23.00 0.45 8.12
C LEU A 261 21.66 0.58 8.87
N LEU A 262 20.83 -0.47 8.86
CA LEU A 262 19.59 -0.51 9.61
C LEU A 262 19.85 -0.33 11.11
N GLY A 263 20.82 -1.04 11.69
CA GLY A 263 21.20 -0.88 13.08
C GLY A 263 21.67 0.54 13.42
N ILE A 264 22.41 1.21 12.54
CA ILE A 264 22.80 2.62 12.70
C ILE A 264 21.55 3.51 12.74
N ILE A 265 20.67 3.38 11.74
CA ILE A 265 19.45 4.20 11.62
C ILE A 265 18.51 3.99 12.82
N GLU A 266 18.35 2.76 13.29
CA GLU A 266 17.52 2.46 14.47
C GLU A 266 18.05 3.12 15.74
N ARG A 267 19.36 3.11 15.96
CA ARG A 267 19.94 3.78 17.12
C ARG A 267 19.86 5.30 17.04
N ILE A 268 20.15 5.88 15.85
CA ILE A 268 20.11 7.33 15.65
C ILE A 268 18.68 7.86 15.81
N SER A 269 17.69 7.09 15.39
CA SER A 269 16.27 7.46 15.51
C SER A 269 15.74 7.49 16.95
N LEU A 270 16.57 7.16 17.96
CA LEU A 270 16.18 7.33 19.36
C LEU A 270 16.11 8.80 19.79
N PHE A 271 16.82 9.70 19.10
CA PHE A 271 16.87 11.12 19.40
C PHE A 271 16.65 11.98 18.14
N PRO A 272 15.56 11.76 17.39
CA PRO A 272 15.35 12.50 16.15
C PRO A 272 15.19 14.00 16.45
N LYS A 273 15.76 14.86 15.59
CA LYS A 273 15.51 16.30 15.64
C LYS A 273 14.13 16.57 15.06
N GLU A 274 13.28 17.20 15.84
CA GLU A 274 12.00 17.70 15.36
C GLU A 274 12.20 19.06 14.67
N PHE A 275 11.55 19.24 13.54
CA PHE A 275 11.50 20.48 12.79
C PHE A 275 10.11 21.11 12.91
N GLU A 276 9.97 22.39 12.55
CA GLU A 276 8.70 23.12 12.60
C GLU A 276 7.58 22.44 11.80
N ASP A 277 7.94 21.68 10.76
CA ASP A 277 7.02 20.88 9.95
C ASP A 277 6.60 19.56 10.61
N THR A 278 6.93 19.33 11.88
CA THR A 278 6.70 18.09 12.65
C THR A 278 7.42 16.85 12.08
N THR A 279 8.36 17.03 11.16
CA THR A 279 9.12 15.92 10.63
C THR A 279 10.30 15.58 11.52
N GLU A 280 10.44 14.30 11.84
CA GLU A 280 11.57 13.76 12.59
C GLU A 280 12.73 13.47 11.63
N ARG A 281 13.84 14.17 11.78
CA ARG A 281 15.01 14.03 10.90
C ARG A 281 16.25 13.57 11.63
N VAL A 282 17.13 12.90 10.89
CA VAL A 282 18.48 12.54 11.28
C VAL A 282 19.47 13.09 10.26
N PHE A 283 20.74 13.19 10.67
CA PHE A 283 21.78 13.82 9.88
C PHE A 283 22.82 12.81 9.40
N GLN A 284 23.37 13.08 8.24
CA GLN A 284 24.44 12.34 7.61
C GLN A 284 25.49 13.33 7.10
N GLU A 285 26.67 13.28 7.69
CA GLU A 285 27.81 14.13 7.31
C GLU A 285 28.87 13.27 6.62
N PHE A 286 29.27 13.70 5.43
CA PHE A 286 30.34 13.10 4.67
C PHE A 286 31.63 13.86 4.91
N ASP A 287 32.69 13.16 5.26
CA ASP A 287 34.03 13.72 5.42
C ASP A 287 35.09 12.72 4.89
N GLU A 288 36.37 13.10 4.98
CA GLU A 288 37.49 12.26 4.54
C GLU A 288 37.58 10.91 5.27
N LYS A 289 36.95 10.78 6.44
CA LYS A 289 36.97 9.56 7.27
C LYS A 289 35.75 8.66 7.04
N GLY A 290 34.79 9.11 6.23
CA GLY A 290 33.59 8.35 5.86
C GLY A 290 32.28 9.08 6.12
N ILE A 291 31.29 8.38 6.64
CA ILE A 291 29.97 8.93 6.96
C ILE A 291 29.83 8.99 8.48
N LYS A 292 29.46 10.14 8.98
CA LYS A 292 29.04 10.33 10.35
C LYS A 292 27.53 10.52 10.38
N PHE A 293 26.83 9.58 10.96
CA PHE A 293 25.41 9.68 11.26
C PHE A 293 25.24 10.27 12.65
N PHE A 294 24.33 11.21 12.82
CA PHE A 294 24.07 11.79 14.11
C PHE A 294 22.64 12.34 14.22
N SER A 295 22.21 12.50 15.45
CA SER A 295 20.97 13.16 15.79
C SER A 295 21.06 13.73 17.21
N LYS A 296 20.28 14.77 17.47
CA LYS A 296 20.21 15.45 18.75
C LYS A 296 18.85 16.11 18.94
N ASN A 297 18.26 15.92 20.11
CA ASN A 297 17.07 16.64 20.55
C ASN A 297 17.24 17.12 21.99
N SER A 298 16.18 17.60 22.62
CA SER A 298 16.17 18.09 24.00
C SER A 298 16.50 17.01 25.04
N THR A 299 16.29 15.74 24.72
CA THR A 299 16.49 14.62 25.65
C THR A 299 17.85 13.93 25.52
N GLY A 300 18.54 14.11 24.38
CA GLY A 300 19.84 13.46 24.18
C GLY A 300 20.42 13.63 22.79
N SER A 301 21.56 12.99 22.58
CA SER A 301 22.24 12.96 21.28
C SER A 301 22.95 11.63 21.05
N ILE A 302 23.08 11.27 19.78
CA ILE A 302 23.83 10.10 19.36
C ILE A 302 24.66 10.42 18.12
N LYS A 303 25.86 9.81 18.04
CA LYS A 303 26.76 9.95 16.88
C LYS A 303 27.37 8.59 16.60
N GLU A 304 27.28 8.15 15.36
CA GLU A 304 27.93 6.93 14.88
C GLU A 304 28.70 7.20 13.61
N ARG A 305 29.81 6.52 13.42
CA ARG A 305 30.64 6.68 12.22
C ARG A 305 30.78 5.36 11.47
N CYS A 306 30.56 5.45 10.17
CA CYS A 306 30.77 4.37 9.22
C CYS A 306 31.97 4.74 8.32
N ARG A 307 32.99 3.91 8.24
CA ARG A 307 34.12 4.12 7.32
C ARG A 307 33.70 3.76 5.89
N LEU A 308 34.00 4.63 4.94
CA LEU A 308 33.86 4.34 3.52
C LEU A 308 35.22 4.03 2.90
N LYS A 309 35.20 3.19 1.87
CA LYS A 309 36.40 2.87 1.07
C LYS A 309 36.67 3.90 -0.01
N GLN A 310 35.76 4.83 -0.22
CA GLN A 310 35.81 5.84 -1.28
C GLN A 310 35.78 7.25 -0.69
N LYS A 311 36.36 8.20 -1.40
CA LYS A 311 36.21 9.62 -1.10
C LYS A 311 34.87 10.10 -1.65
N ILE A 312 34.16 10.90 -0.89
CA ILE A 312 32.90 11.54 -1.24
C ILE A 312 33.03 13.03 -0.97
N SER A 313 32.35 13.86 -1.74
CA SER A 313 32.31 15.29 -1.53
C SER A 313 31.79 15.62 -0.12
N ASN A 314 32.47 16.52 0.57
CA ASN A 314 32.09 16.94 1.93
C ASN A 314 30.70 17.57 1.90
N GLY A 315 29.88 17.21 2.87
CA GLY A 315 28.53 17.77 3.01
C GLY A 315 27.80 17.19 4.20
N CYS A 316 26.85 17.93 4.73
CA CYS A 316 25.94 17.49 5.76
C CYS A 316 24.51 17.54 5.21
N PHE A 317 23.74 16.47 5.44
CA PHE A 317 22.39 16.34 4.92
C PHE A 317 21.46 15.85 6.02
N SER A 318 20.29 16.47 6.13
CA SER A 318 19.21 15.95 6.95
C SER A 318 18.15 15.26 6.10
N PHE A 319 17.55 14.22 6.62
CA PHE A 319 16.49 13.45 5.94
C PHE A 319 15.54 12.80 6.95
N GLN A 320 14.35 12.45 6.48
CA GLN A 320 13.37 11.72 7.29
C GLN A 320 13.84 10.27 7.48
N TYR A 321 14.21 9.89 8.71
CA TYR A 321 14.74 8.56 8.97
C TYR A 321 13.73 7.44 8.68
N LYS A 322 12.43 7.71 8.83
CA LYS A 322 11.36 6.74 8.52
C LYS A 322 11.38 6.30 7.05
N ASP A 323 11.66 7.24 6.14
CA ASP A 323 11.76 6.90 4.71
C ASP A 323 13.00 6.05 4.44
N PHE A 324 14.12 6.38 5.06
CA PHE A 324 15.34 5.59 4.93
C PHE A 324 15.17 4.18 5.50
N LYS A 325 14.48 4.04 6.66
CA LYS A 325 14.14 2.75 7.23
C LYS A 325 13.27 1.92 6.29
N VAL A 326 12.26 2.50 5.67
CA VAL A 326 11.41 1.82 4.68
C VAL A 326 12.22 1.31 3.50
N ILE A 327 13.20 2.08 3.01
CA ILE A 327 14.11 1.62 1.95
C ILE A 327 14.88 0.38 2.38
N LEU A 328 15.43 0.38 3.59
CA LEU A 328 16.19 -0.75 4.12
C LEU A 328 15.31 -1.98 4.37
N ASP A 329 14.10 -1.80 4.88
CA ASP A 329 13.22 -2.90 5.26
C ASP A 329 12.50 -3.56 4.08
N LYS A 330 12.05 -2.76 3.13
CA LYS A 330 11.16 -3.25 2.06
C LYS A 330 11.80 -3.27 0.68
N PHE A 331 12.73 -2.37 0.43
CA PHE A 331 13.30 -2.20 -0.90
C PHE A 331 14.64 -2.89 -1.09
N LEU A 332 15.52 -2.83 -0.09
CA LEU A 332 16.83 -3.45 -0.09
C LEU A 332 16.80 -4.65 0.87
N THR A 333 16.62 -5.85 0.34
CA THR A 333 16.42 -7.06 1.13
C THR A 333 17.68 -7.91 1.34
N ASP A 334 18.77 -7.60 0.64
CA ASP A 334 20.05 -8.31 0.78
C ASP A 334 20.88 -7.75 1.94
N ASP A 335 21.12 -8.58 2.95
CA ASP A 335 21.87 -8.21 4.16
C ASP A 335 23.40 -8.21 3.99
N LYS A 336 23.92 -8.79 2.91
CA LYS A 336 25.35 -9.04 2.73
C LYS A 336 26.03 -8.07 1.76
N THR A 337 25.30 -7.60 0.77
CA THR A 337 25.85 -6.77 -0.28
C THR A 337 25.90 -5.30 0.14
N PRO A 338 26.99 -4.58 -0.12
CA PRO A 338 27.05 -3.12 0.07
C PRO A 338 25.96 -2.43 -0.73
N ILE A 339 25.36 -1.39 -0.16
CA ILE A 339 24.29 -0.64 -0.78
C ILE A 339 24.87 0.47 -1.65
N LEU A 340 24.62 0.37 -2.96
CA LEU A 340 24.98 1.44 -3.90
C LEU A 340 23.86 2.48 -3.97
N THR A 341 24.22 3.73 -3.78
CA THR A 341 23.31 4.87 -3.97
C THR A 341 24.00 5.98 -4.71
N LYS A 342 23.24 6.99 -5.13
CA LYS A 342 23.76 8.22 -5.70
C LYS A 342 23.30 9.40 -4.86
N LEU A 343 24.22 10.29 -4.55
CA LEU A 343 23.91 11.60 -3.98
C LEU A 343 23.79 12.60 -5.11
N HIS A 344 22.61 13.14 -5.32
CA HIS A 344 22.40 14.33 -6.12
C HIS A 344 22.34 15.52 -5.17
N ASP A 345 23.22 16.47 -5.39
CA ASP A 345 23.33 17.67 -4.58
C ASP A 345 23.52 18.89 -5.49
N GLU A 346 22.43 19.62 -5.68
CA GLU A 346 22.42 20.86 -6.42
C GLU A 346 21.81 21.98 -5.56
N LYS A 347 22.09 23.23 -5.91
CA LYS A 347 21.58 24.38 -5.18
C LYS A 347 20.05 24.36 -5.12
N GLY A 348 19.49 24.10 -3.92
CA GLY A 348 18.07 24.04 -3.66
C GLY A 348 17.40 22.66 -3.82
N SER A 349 18.15 21.61 -4.18
CA SER A 349 17.61 20.27 -4.31
C SER A 349 18.68 19.21 -4.04
N SER A 350 18.55 18.51 -2.93
CA SER A 350 19.43 17.39 -2.59
C SER A 350 18.59 16.12 -2.42
N SER A 351 19.11 14.99 -2.90
CA SER A 351 18.42 13.71 -2.80
C SER A 351 19.37 12.51 -2.83
N PHE A 352 18.95 11.43 -2.17
CA PHE A 352 19.60 10.12 -2.25
C PHE A 352 18.80 9.21 -3.15
N ILE A 353 19.46 8.60 -4.13
CA ILE A 353 18.85 7.74 -5.15
C ILE A 353 19.37 6.33 -4.97
N PHE A 354 18.50 5.42 -4.54
CA PHE A 354 18.80 4.01 -4.29
C PHE A 354 18.32 3.12 -5.44
N GLY A 355 19.02 2.00 -5.65
CA GLY A 355 18.59 0.96 -6.57
C GLY A 355 19.23 1.04 -7.95
N ASN A 356 18.56 0.43 -8.93
CA ASN A 356 19.02 0.27 -10.31
C ASN A 356 17.90 0.63 -11.31
N ASP A 357 18.14 0.43 -12.61
CA ASP A 357 17.16 0.80 -13.64
C ASP A 357 15.81 0.08 -13.54
N LYS A 358 15.78 -1.11 -12.93
CA LYS A 358 14.53 -1.88 -12.74
C LYS A 358 13.72 -1.41 -11.55
N CYS A 359 14.39 -0.83 -10.53
CA CYS A 359 13.73 -0.35 -9.34
C CYS A 359 14.57 0.76 -8.71
N LYS A 360 14.01 1.96 -8.65
CA LYS A 360 14.66 3.13 -8.05
C LYS A 360 13.79 3.71 -6.95
N TYR A 361 14.44 4.12 -5.88
CA TYR A 361 13.84 4.84 -4.76
C TYR A 361 14.62 6.15 -4.55
N ILE A 362 13.91 7.26 -4.46
CA ILE A 362 14.48 8.59 -4.22
C ILE A 362 13.90 9.11 -2.91
N ILE A 363 14.78 9.62 -2.04
CA ILE A 363 14.39 10.42 -0.87
C ILE A 363 15.02 11.80 -0.99
N SER A 364 14.24 12.83 -0.67
CA SER A 364 14.75 14.19 -0.55
C SER A 364 15.59 14.34 0.72
N ALA A 365 16.62 15.14 0.63
CA ALA A 365 17.48 15.55 1.72
C ALA A 365 17.63 17.07 1.71
N THR A 366 17.81 17.65 2.87
CA THR A 366 18.16 19.07 3.00
C THR A 366 19.65 19.16 3.26
N ARG A 367 20.34 19.96 2.48
CA ARG A 367 21.74 20.29 2.76
C ARG A 367 21.78 21.23 3.96
N GLU A 368 22.56 20.87 4.97
CA GLU A 368 22.71 21.61 6.21
C GLU A 368 24.08 22.32 6.20
N GLU A 369 24.11 23.53 6.71
CA GLU A 369 25.38 24.20 6.99
C GLU A 369 25.97 23.61 8.27
N LEU A 370 27.25 23.24 8.22
CA LEU A 370 27.98 22.78 9.41
C LEU A 370 28.27 24.01 10.26
N GLU A 371 27.65 24.10 11.43
CA GLU A 371 28.02 25.07 12.49
C GLU A 371 29.39 24.74 13.09
#